data_b41e2cdcfee1afe040f4f2cf1f96d7e9
#
_entry.id   b41e2cdcfee1afe040f4f2cf1f96d7e9
#
_cell.length_a   1.000
_cell.length_b   1.000
_cell.length_c   1.000
_cell.angle_alpha   90.00
_cell.angle_beta   90.00
_cell.angle_gamma   90.00
#
_symmetry.space_group_name_H-M   'P 1'
#
loop_
_entity.id
_entity.type
_entity.pdbx_description
1 polymer ?
#
loop_
_entity_poly.entity_id
_entity_poly.type
_entity_poly.pdbx_seq_one_letter_code
_entity_poly.pdbx_strand_id
1 'polypeptide(L)'
;MAQGDTTITIAGNIVADPELRYTPAGAAVCNFRVASTPRTFNKQTNQWEDGEAMFLTCNVWRQAAENAAQSLRKGLRVVVQGRLKARTFQNREGENRTVFEVDVDDLGPSLMFATAQVERATGGGGQPQQNAQGGSWPQQGNQPQQNTTWQPQGGFGNDGAPY
;
A
#
# COMPACT_ATOMS: atom_id res chain seq x y z
N MET A 1 14.90 -10.29 -9.24
CA MET A 1 14.47 -9.63 -10.50
C MET A 1 15.14 -10.36 -11.65
N ALA A 2 14.36 -10.85 -12.61
CA ALA A 2 14.94 -11.40 -13.83
C ALA A 2 15.45 -10.24 -14.71
N GLN A 3 16.58 -10.42 -15.35
CA GLN A 3 17.13 -9.43 -16.26
C GLN A 3 16.20 -9.33 -17.49
N GLY A 4 15.70 -8.14 -17.78
CA GLY A 4 14.79 -7.90 -18.91
C GLY A 4 13.29 -7.90 -18.58
N ASP A 5 12.91 -7.94 -17.31
CA ASP A 5 11.50 -7.77 -16.92
C ASP A 5 10.99 -6.37 -17.31
N THR A 6 9.83 -6.32 -17.96
CA THR A 6 9.15 -5.07 -18.29
C THR A 6 8.34 -4.62 -17.09
N THR A 7 8.80 -3.57 -16.40
CA THR A 7 8.06 -2.97 -15.29
C THR A 7 7.06 -1.94 -15.80
N ILE A 8 5.85 -1.96 -15.23
CA ILE A 8 4.81 -0.98 -15.50
C ILE A 8 4.18 -0.46 -14.22
N THR A 9 3.64 0.75 -14.30
CA THR A 9 2.76 1.30 -13.29
C THR A 9 1.44 1.67 -13.96
N ILE A 10 0.34 1.20 -13.40
CA ILE A 10 -1.00 1.45 -13.92
C ILE A 10 -1.89 2.02 -12.83
N ALA A 11 -2.68 3.03 -13.17
CA ALA A 11 -3.74 3.53 -12.32
C ALA A 11 -5.09 3.32 -13.02
N GLY A 12 -6.05 2.77 -12.32
CA GLY A 12 -7.35 2.46 -12.89
C GLY A 12 -8.34 1.94 -11.86
N ASN A 13 -9.51 1.55 -12.33
CA ASN A 13 -10.58 1.07 -11.47
C ASN A 13 -10.71 -0.45 -11.56
N ILE A 14 -10.95 -1.09 -10.42
CA ILE A 14 -11.21 -2.53 -10.35
C ILE A 14 -12.59 -2.81 -10.94
N VAL A 15 -12.66 -3.71 -11.92
CA VAL A 15 -13.90 -3.99 -12.67
C VAL A 15 -14.75 -5.11 -12.08
N ALA A 16 -14.17 -5.96 -11.23
CA ALA A 16 -14.85 -7.03 -10.49
C ALA A 16 -14.14 -7.23 -9.15
N ASP A 17 -14.86 -7.78 -8.16
CA ASP A 17 -14.27 -8.05 -6.85
C ASP A 17 -13.07 -8.99 -6.97
N PRO A 18 -11.98 -8.72 -6.23
CA PRO A 18 -10.80 -9.57 -6.24
C PRO A 18 -11.11 -11.01 -5.78
N GLU A 19 -10.51 -11.97 -6.45
CA GLU A 19 -10.63 -13.39 -6.11
C GLU A 19 -9.36 -13.87 -5.42
N LEU A 20 -9.49 -14.32 -4.17
CA LEU A 20 -8.41 -14.97 -3.43
C LEU A 20 -8.47 -16.47 -3.64
N ARG A 21 -7.36 -17.06 -4.04
CA ARG A 21 -7.19 -18.51 -4.21
C ARG A 21 -5.89 -18.97 -3.57
N TYR A 22 -5.80 -20.27 -3.32
CA TYR A 22 -4.57 -20.88 -2.83
C TYR A 22 -4.07 -21.90 -3.85
N THR A 23 -2.77 -21.86 -4.13
CA THR A 23 -2.14 -22.84 -4.99
C THR A 23 -2.05 -24.20 -4.29
N PRO A 24 -1.82 -25.33 -5.02
CA PRO A 24 -1.59 -26.61 -4.38
C PRO A 24 -0.43 -26.62 -3.38
N ALA A 25 0.54 -25.73 -3.56
CA ALA A 25 1.65 -25.52 -2.63
C ALA A 25 1.29 -24.65 -1.42
N GLY A 26 0.02 -24.20 -1.29
CA GLY A 26 -0.46 -23.38 -0.18
C GLY A 26 -0.17 -21.89 -0.27
N ALA A 27 0.34 -21.39 -1.40
CA ALA A 27 0.58 -19.97 -1.60
C ALA A 27 -0.72 -19.24 -1.96
N ALA A 28 -1.02 -18.15 -1.26
CA ALA A 28 -2.13 -17.28 -1.58
C ALA A 28 -1.86 -16.50 -2.89
N VAL A 29 -2.86 -16.42 -3.75
CA VAL A 29 -2.87 -15.58 -4.94
C VAL A 29 -4.20 -14.84 -5.05
N CYS A 30 -4.16 -13.54 -5.22
CA CYS A 30 -5.33 -12.70 -5.44
C CYS A 30 -5.30 -12.16 -6.86
N ASN A 31 -6.36 -12.44 -7.60
CA ASN A 31 -6.53 -12.00 -8.97
C ASN A 31 -7.61 -10.93 -9.05
N PHE A 32 -7.32 -9.85 -9.75
CA PHE A 32 -8.31 -8.82 -10.07
C PHE A 32 -7.98 -8.16 -11.40
N ARG A 33 -8.97 -7.51 -11.97
CA ARG A 33 -8.84 -6.85 -13.26
C ARG A 33 -9.00 -5.34 -13.11
N VAL A 34 -8.06 -4.59 -13.67
CA VAL A 34 -8.04 -3.12 -13.65
C VAL A 34 -8.36 -2.58 -15.02
N ALA A 35 -9.29 -1.64 -15.09
CA ALA A 35 -9.55 -0.83 -16.27
C ALA A 35 -8.86 0.52 -16.12
N SER A 36 -7.92 0.82 -17.02
CA SER A 36 -7.29 2.13 -17.15
C SER A 36 -7.83 2.83 -18.37
N THR A 37 -8.57 3.92 -18.17
CA THR A 37 -9.18 4.70 -19.24
C THR A 37 -8.48 6.05 -19.31
N PRO A 38 -7.71 6.34 -20.38
CA PRO A 38 -7.13 7.66 -20.58
C PRO A 38 -8.23 8.67 -20.88
N ARG A 39 -8.09 9.87 -20.35
CA ARG A 39 -8.99 10.98 -20.68
C ARG A 39 -8.22 12.05 -21.45
N THR A 40 -8.79 12.50 -22.54
CA THR A 40 -8.20 13.52 -23.40
C THR A 40 -9.15 14.73 -23.47
N PHE A 41 -8.58 15.91 -23.32
CA PHE A 41 -9.37 17.12 -23.49
C PHE A 41 -9.54 17.47 -24.97
N ASN A 42 -10.78 17.42 -25.45
CA ASN A 42 -11.12 17.81 -26.82
C ASN A 42 -11.30 19.34 -26.88
N LYS A 43 -10.35 20.00 -27.51
CA LYS A 43 -10.36 21.48 -27.70
C LYS A 43 -11.50 21.98 -28.56
N GLN A 44 -12.05 21.15 -29.47
CA GLN A 44 -13.13 21.52 -30.36
C GLN A 44 -14.49 21.52 -29.64
N THR A 45 -14.73 20.50 -28.82
CA THR A 45 -15.96 20.36 -28.02
C THR A 45 -15.87 21.02 -26.65
N ASN A 46 -14.64 21.41 -26.25
CA ASN A 46 -14.31 21.92 -24.91
C ASN A 46 -14.73 20.99 -23.77
N GLN A 47 -14.62 19.68 -24.01
CA GLN A 47 -15.00 18.62 -23.07
C GLN A 47 -13.89 17.59 -22.91
N TRP A 48 -13.90 16.92 -21.75
CA TRP A 48 -13.08 15.75 -21.50
C TRP A 48 -13.76 14.52 -22.07
N GLU A 49 -13.08 13.83 -22.95
CA GLU A 49 -13.55 12.59 -23.58
C GLU A 49 -12.74 11.40 -23.06
N ASP A 50 -13.43 10.30 -22.80
CA ASP A 50 -12.80 9.06 -22.41
C ASP A 50 -12.24 8.36 -23.66
N GLY A 51 -10.97 7.99 -23.61
CA GLY A 51 -10.34 7.18 -24.63
C GLY A 51 -10.67 5.70 -24.48
N GLU A 52 -9.99 4.87 -25.25
CA GLU A 52 -10.15 3.43 -25.20
C GLU A 52 -9.61 2.87 -23.89
N ALA A 53 -10.42 2.09 -23.18
CA ALA A 53 -10.05 1.49 -21.90
C ALA A 53 -9.11 0.30 -22.12
N MET A 54 -8.01 0.28 -21.39
CA MET A 54 -7.10 -0.85 -21.33
C MET A 54 -7.42 -1.70 -20.08
N PHE A 55 -7.57 -3.00 -20.28
CA PHE A 55 -7.87 -3.96 -19.22
C PHE A 55 -6.67 -4.86 -18.97
N LEU A 56 -6.18 -4.86 -17.73
CA LEU A 56 -5.08 -5.73 -17.31
C LEU A 56 -5.49 -6.59 -16.12
N THR A 57 -5.16 -7.87 -16.19
CA THR A 57 -5.28 -8.79 -15.06
C THR A 57 -4.05 -8.65 -14.18
N CYS A 58 -4.28 -8.45 -12.89
CA CYS A 58 -3.25 -8.29 -11.87
C CYS A 58 -3.24 -9.52 -10.95
N ASN A 59 -2.06 -10.07 -10.73
CA ASN A 59 -1.82 -11.22 -9.88
C ASN A 59 -0.97 -10.78 -8.68
N VAL A 60 -1.51 -10.89 -7.49
CA VAL A 60 -0.83 -10.56 -6.23
C VAL A 60 -0.57 -11.85 -5.48
N TRP A 61 0.59 -11.99 -4.87
CA TRP A 61 1.03 -13.24 -4.25
C TRP A 61 1.24 -13.10 -2.74
N ARG A 62 1.08 -14.24 -2.03
CA ARG A 62 1.41 -14.42 -0.61
C ARG A 62 0.61 -13.49 0.31
N GLN A 63 1.26 -12.87 1.30
CA GLN A 63 0.60 -12.00 2.28
C GLN A 63 -0.07 -10.79 1.63
N ALA A 64 0.54 -10.20 0.60
CA ALA A 64 -0.06 -9.10 -0.13
C ALA A 64 -1.38 -9.51 -0.82
N ALA A 65 -1.52 -10.78 -1.26
CA ALA A 65 -2.75 -11.30 -1.82
C ALA A 65 -3.90 -11.31 -0.81
N GLU A 66 -3.64 -11.74 0.42
CA GLU A 66 -4.63 -11.76 1.49
C GLU A 66 -5.04 -10.33 1.88
N ASN A 67 -4.06 -9.43 2.00
CA ASN A 67 -4.32 -8.02 2.28
C ASN A 67 -5.13 -7.35 1.17
N ALA A 68 -4.80 -7.63 -0.10
CA ALA A 68 -5.53 -7.12 -1.25
C ALA A 68 -6.99 -7.60 -1.27
N ALA A 69 -7.22 -8.89 -1.02
CA ALA A 69 -8.55 -9.46 -0.97
C ALA A 69 -9.42 -8.86 0.14
N GLN A 70 -8.83 -8.49 1.26
CA GLN A 70 -9.53 -7.84 2.37
C GLN A 70 -9.84 -6.37 2.10
N SER A 71 -8.95 -5.68 1.39
CA SER A 71 -8.98 -4.22 1.25
C SER A 71 -9.63 -3.75 -0.04
N LEU A 72 -9.50 -4.50 -1.13
CA LEU A 72 -9.93 -4.09 -2.45
C LEU A 72 -11.35 -4.55 -2.78
N ARG A 73 -12.09 -3.74 -3.51
CA ARG A 73 -13.45 -4.01 -3.97
C ARG A 73 -13.64 -3.52 -5.40
N LYS A 74 -14.63 -4.06 -6.07
CA LYS A 74 -15.11 -3.57 -7.37
C LYS A 74 -15.38 -2.06 -7.31
N GLY A 75 -14.91 -1.33 -8.33
CA GLY A 75 -15.09 0.12 -8.47
C GLY A 75 -14.01 0.95 -7.77
N LEU A 76 -13.20 0.37 -6.90
CA LEU A 76 -12.12 1.08 -6.23
C LEU A 76 -11.03 1.46 -7.24
N ARG A 77 -10.59 2.71 -7.19
CA ARG A 77 -9.43 3.17 -7.95
C ARG A 77 -8.14 2.77 -7.23
N VAL A 78 -7.26 2.12 -7.97
CA VAL A 78 -5.99 1.61 -7.45
C VAL A 78 -4.81 2.09 -8.29
N VAL A 79 -3.64 2.12 -7.66
CA VAL A 79 -2.35 2.23 -8.33
C VAL A 79 -1.65 0.89 -8.14
N VAL A 80 -1.17 0.32 -9.22
CA VAL A 80 -0.50 -0.98 -9.25
C VAL A 80 0.83 -0.83 -9.94
N GLN A 81 1.88 -1.31 -9.31
CA GLN A 81 3.22 -1.44 -9.89
C GLN A 81 3.58 -2.92 -9.96
N GLY A 82 4.14 -3.34 -11.07
CA GLY A 82 4.52 -4.72 -11.24
C GLY A 82 5.22 -4.98 -12.56
N ARG A 83 5.35 -6.26 -12.88
CA ARG A 83 5.99 -6.74 -14.11
C ARG A 83 4.96 -7.25 -15.07
N LEU A 84 4.99 -6.69 -16.28
CA LEU A 84 4.12 -7.13 -17.37
C LEU A 84 4.64 -8.46 -17.92
N LYS A 85 3.78 -9.45 -17.96
CA LYS A 85 4.10 -10.78 -18.50
C LYS A 85 3.14 -11.18 -19.60
N ALA A 86 3.67 -11.76 -20.64
CA ALA A 86 2.88 -12.39 -21.69
C ALA A 86 2.63 -13.87 -21.30
N ARG A 87 1.37 -14.28 -21.35
CA ARG A 87 0.95 -15.66 -21.14
C ARG A 87 0.23 -16.16 -22.37
N THR A 88 0.76 -17.19 -22.99
CA THR A 88 0.14 -17.84 -24.14
C THR A 88 -0.58 -19.11 -23.69
N PHE A 89 -1.82 -19.26 -24.08
CA PHE A 89 -2.61 -20.46 -23.86
C PHE A 89 -3.39 -20.82 -25.12
N GLN A 90 -3.74 -22.09 -25.23
CA GLN A 90 -4.57 -22.59 -26.32
C GLN A 90 -6.05 -22.50 -25.90
N ASN A 91 -6.87 -21.85 -26.73
CA ASN A 91 -8.30 -21.80 -26.50
C ASN A 91 -8.98 -23.13 -26.85
N ARG A 92 -10.29 -23.23 -26.61
CA ARG A 92 -11.05 -24.46 -26.91
C ARG A 92 -11.11 -24.81 -28.39
N GLU A 93 -10.82 -23.85 -29.25
CA GLU A 93 -10.79 -24.00 -30.73
C GLU A 93 -9.41 -24.39 -31.25
N GLY A 94 -8.43 -24.57 -30.32
CA GLY A 94 -7.06 -24.96 -30.67
C GLY A 94 -6.15 -23.78 -31.10
N GLU A 95 -6.62 -22.55 -30.99
CA GLU A 95 -5.85 -21.36 -31.33
C GLU A 95 -5.00 -20.89 -30.16
N ASN A 96 -3.76 -20.50 -30.43
CA ASN A 96 -2.89 -19.88 -29.45
C ASN A 96 -3.31 -18.41 -29.22
N ARG A 97 -3.66 -18.08 -27.99
CA ARG A 97 -3.95 -16.69 -27.57
C ARG A 97 -2.96 -16.20 -26.55
N THR A 98 -2.43 -15.02 -26.78
CA THR A 98 -1.53 -14.36 -25.83
C THR A 98 -2.31 -13.29 -25.08
N VAL A 99 -2.27 -13.33 -23.77
CA VAL A 99 -2.79 -12.32 -22.86
C VAL A 99 -1.64 -11.70 -22.07
N PHE A 100 -1.81 -10.45 -21.69
CA PHE A 100 -0.86 -9.75 -20.85
C PHE A 100 -1.42 -9.64 -19.44
N GLU A 101 -0.62 -10.02 -18.48
CA GLU A 101 -0.94 -9.99 -17.05
C GLU A 101 0.16 -9.22 -16.31
N VAL A 102 -0.18 -8.67 -15.16
CA VAL A 102 0.76 -7.97 -14.30
C VAL A 102 1.02 -8.81 -13.05
N ASP A 103 2.23 -9.26 -12.87
CA ASP A 103 2.70 -9.76 -11.58
C ASP A 103 3.01 -8.56 -10.71
N VAL A 104 2.18 -8.36 -9.68
CA VAL A 104 2.19 -7.16 -8.86
C VAL A 104 3.34 -7.21 -7.85
N ASP A 105 4.15 -6.17 -7.83
CA ASP A 105 5.19 -5.96 -6.83
C ASP A 105 4.69 -5.07 -5.68
N ASP A 106 3.87 -4.04 -6.01
CA ASP A 106 3.25 -3.15 -5.03
C ASP A 106 1.91 -2.62 -5.53
N LEU A 107 0.98 -2.37 -4.62
CA LEU A 107 -0.33 -1.84 -4.95
C LEU A 107 -0.96 -1.10 -3.77
N GLY A 108 -1.89 -0.22 -4.09
CA GLY A 108 -2.67 0.47 -3.08
C GLY A 108 -3.87 1.20 -3.65
N PRO A 109 -4.80 1.63 -2.80
CA PRO A 109 -5.88 2.51 -3.21
C PRO A 109 -5.34 3.87 -3.65
N SER A 110 -5.89 4.41 -4.73
CA SER A 110 -5.55 5.76 -5.18
C SER A 110 -6.27 6.79 -4.32
N LEU A 111 -5.53 7.71 -3.71
CA LEU A 111 -6.08 8.78 -2.88
C LEU A 111 -6.48 10.02 -3.66
N MET A 112 -6.47 9.96 -4.99
CA MET A 112 -6.82 11.12 -5.82
C MET A 112 -8.27 11.58 -5.60
N PHE A 113 -9.19 10.63 -5.36
CA PHE A 113 -10.62 10.92 -5.18
C PHE A 113 -11.23 10.22 -3.95
N ALA A 114 -10.39 9.65 -3.09
CA ALA A 114 -10.83 8.90 -1.92
C ALA A 114 -9.82 9.02 -0.79
N THR A 115 -10.27 8.71 0.41
CA THR A 115 -9.42 8.55 1.61
C THR A 115 -9.29 7.08 1.96
N ALA A 116 -8.21 6.70 2.62
CA ALA A 116 -8.02 5.34 3.13
C ALA A 116 -7.50 5.40 4.57
N GLN A 117 -7.95 4.44 5.37
CA GLN A 117 -7.37 4.13 6.67
C GLN A 117 -6.50 2.89 6.52
N VAL A 118 -5.31 2.93 7.08
CA VAL A 118 -4.33 1.86 6.96
C VAL A 118 -4.09 1.23 8.32
N GLU A 119 -4.32 -0.06 8.41
CA GLU A 119 -3.97 -0.88 9.56
C GLU A 119 -2.79 -1.78 9.19
N ARG A 120 -1.83 -1.90 10.10
CA ARG A 120 -0.72 -2.82 9.89
C ARG A 120 -1.23 -4.26 9.96
N ALA A 121 -1.03 -5.03 8.90
CA ALA A 121 -1.30 -6.46 8.95
C ALA A 121 -0.36 -7.11 9.97
N THR A 122 -0.94 -7.70 11.02
CA THR A 122 -0.19 -8.55 11.94
C THR A 122 0.07 -9.86 11.23
N GLY A 123 1.31 -10.05 10.79
CA GLY A 123 1.75 -11.35 10.26
C GLY A 123 1.46 -12.43 11.30
N GLY A 124 0.75 -13.47 10.91
CA GLY A 124 0.50 -14.62 11.76
C GLY A 124 1.83 -15.26 12.19
N GLY A 125 2.18 -15.13 13.46
CA GLY A 125 3.39 -15.72 14.02
C GLY A 125 4.07 -14.84 15.04
N GLY A 126 3.40 -14.54 16.15
CA GLY A 126 3.98 -13.87 17.30
C GLY A 126 2.93 -13.71 18.38
N GLN A 127 2.72 -14.76 19.18
CA GLN A 127 2.01 -14.62 20.45
C GLN A 127 2.68 -13.50 21.25
N PRO A 128 1.93 -12.52 21.77
CA PRO A 128 2.47 -11.68 22.82
C PRO A 128 2.73 -12.58 24.01
N GLN A 129 3.97 -12.88 24.26
CA GLN A 129 4.42 -13.51 25.49
C GLN A 129 4.14 -12.52 26.61
N GLN A 130 3.01 -12.72 27.28
CA GLN A 130 2.77 -12.13 28.58
C GLN A 130 3.84 -12.65 29.52
N ASN A 131 4.90 -11.91 29.68
CA ASN A 131 5.81 -12.10 30.77
C ASN A 131 5.32 -11.25 31.94
N ALA A 132 4.29 -11.78 32.62
CA ALA A 132 3.94 -11.35 33.95
C ALA A 132 4.89 -12.07 34.88
N GLN A 133 6.00 -11.45 35.24
CA GLN A 133 6.76 -11.85 36.40
C GLN A 133 7.03 -10.63 37.27
N GLY A 134 6.25 -10.57 38.34
CA GLY A 134 6.48 -9.66 39.40
C GLY A 134 7.88 -9.89 40.02
N GLY A 135 8.68 -8.89 39.95
CA GLY A 135 9.92 -8.74 40.68
C GLY A 135 9.75 -7.60 41.64
N SER A 136 9.44 -7.95 42.88
CA SER A 136 9.49 -7.05 44.05
C SER A 136 10.89 -6.49 44.18
N TRP A 137 11.03 -5.17 44.13
CA TRP A 137 12.22 -4.49 44.59
C TRP A 137 12.02 -4.13 46.06
N PRO A 138 12.92 -4.47 46.95
CA PRO A 138 12.82 -4.07 48.35
C PRO A 138 13.18 -2.59 48.47
N GLN A 139 12.27 -1.91 49.11
CA GLN A 139 12.42 -0.56 49.59
C GLN A 139 13.45 -0.55 50.74
N GLN A 140 14.53 0.16 50.58
CA GLN A 140 15.33 0.56 51.73
C GLN A 140 15.70 2.03 51.58
N GLY A 141 15.17 2.75 52.52
CA GLY A 141 15.31 4.19 52.62
C GLY A 141 16.70 4.65 53.05
N ASN A 142 17.01 5.84 52.72
CA ASN A 142 17.49 6.86 53.64
C ASN A 142 17.68 8.20 52.89
N GLN A 143 17.06 9.23 53.41
CA GLN A 143 17.39 10.64 53.14
C GLN A 143 18.75 10.98 53.73
N PRO A 144 19.45 12.12 53.37
CA PRO A 144 18.87 13.46 53.46
C PRO A 144 19.29 14.47 52.37
N GLN A 145 18.44 15.45 52.25
CA GLN A 145 18.62 16.87 51.88
C GLN A 145 20.00 17.35 51.40
N GLN A 146 20.02 18.01 50.26
CA GLN A 146 20.66 19.31 50.14
C GLN A 146 20.04 20.16 49.03
N ASN A 147 19.57 21.25 49.49
CA ASN A 147 19.05 22.45 48.90
C ASN A 147 20.13 23.12 48.05
N THR A 148 19.90 23.40 46.77
CA THR A 148 20.57 24.49 46.09
C THR A 148 19.60 25.16 45.14
N THR A 149 19.13 26.24 45.69
CA THR A 149 18.47 27.37 45.04
C THR A 149 19.37 27.94 43.94
N TRP A 150 18.91 27.96 42.71
CA TRP A 150 19.42 28.86 41.70
C TRP A 150 18.39 29.94 41.44
N GLN A 151 18.67 31.11 41.95
CA GLN A 151 17.99 32.36 41.57
C GLN A 151 18.50 32.83 40.21
N PRO A 152 17.65 33.41 39.38
CA PRO A 152 18.07 34.22 38.26
C PRO A 152 18.28 35.67 38.69
N GLN A 153 19.48 36.17 38.57
CA GLN A 153 19.78 37.60 38.53
C GLN A 153 19.92 37.92 37.03
N GLY A 154 19.10 38.77 36.48
CA GLY A 154 18.96 40.16 36.64
C GLY A 154 19.83 40.94 35.65
N GLY A 155 19.20 41.50 34.64
CA GLY A 155 19.38 42.88 34.34
C GLY A 155 20.28 43.27 33.14
N PHE A 156 19.72 44.23 32.46
CA PHE A 156 20.32 45.20 31.52
C PHE A 156 20.50 44.74 30.09
N GLY A 157 20.01 45.42 29.12
CA GLY A 157 19.49 46.77 28.94
C GLY A 157 19.53 47.05 27.47
N ASN A 158 18.46 47.56 27.03
CA ASN A 158 18.24 48.67 26.14
C ASN A 158 19.25 48.95 25.02
N ASP A 159 18.73 49.08 23.87
CA ASP A 159 18.86 50.12 22.86
C ASP A 159 18.85 49.57 21.45
N GLY A 160 17.88 50.04 20.72
CA GLY A 160 18.05 50.80 19.51
C GLY A 160 17.50 50.12 18.26
N ALA A 161 16.28 50.47 17.88
CA ALA A 161 15.90 50.58 16.48
C ALA A 161 16.68 51.77 15.88
N PRO A 162 16.71 52.08 14.60
CA PRO A 162 15.70 51.84 13.57
C PRO A 162 16.31 51.45 12.18
N TYR A 163 15.51 51.08 11.32
CA TYR A 163 15.19 51.39 9.92
C TYR A 163 14.56 50.18 9.24
#